data_1971f388fe1abf9fb7d4c9420d13764a
#
_entry.id   1971f388fe1abf9fb7d4c9420d13764a
#
_cell.length_a   1.000
_cell.length_b   1.000
_cell.length_c   1.000
_cell.angle_alpha   90.00
_cell.angle_beta   90.00
_cell.angle_gamma   90.00
#
_symmetry.space_group_name_H-M   'P 1'
#
loop_
_entity.id
_entity.type
_entity.pdbx_description
1 polymer ?
#
loop_
_entity_poly.entity_id
_entity_poly.type
_entity_poly.pdbx_seq_one_letter_code
_entity_poly.pdbx_strand_id
1 'polypeptide(L)'
;MSTYRGPNAQTRGDEDIAGKKILTSENEGMLKNSNLDDAKAEGLRTRILGLVAEYAAAAHGPKRFIPGQSNVPVSGKVFDASDLCHLVAASLDFWLTAGRFNDAFESRLADFLMVKHALTVNSGSSANLLAISALTSPELGKDALRPGDEVITVAAGFPTTVNPIIQNGLMPVFVDVDVPTYGISVSQVKKAITPRTKAIVAAHTLGNPFDIDGVCRIAEDNDLFLIEDCCDALGSTYHGKKVGAFGDISTFSFYPAHHITTGEGGAAVTNDKTMARIMESMRDWGRDCHCPTGKDNTCGRRFSMQLGDLPYGYDHKYTYSSLGYNLKMTDMQAAVGLAQTDHLDKFMRIRKSNFHHLREGLSGLEDKMILPEATRGSDPSWFGFPITLKTGCKVGRNELLRKLNQKKIGTRLLFGGNLLRQPYFKSLPHRAEGKLRNTDIIMNDTFWIGVFPGLTEEMLDYMIANLTEYSDNGLS
;
A
#
# COMPACT_ATOMS: atom_id res chain seq x y z
N MET A 1 36.45 31.60 -8.36
CA MET A 1 37.63 31.22 -9.13
C MET A 1 38.41 30.19 -8.33
N SER A 2 38.29 28.91 -8.67
CA SER A 2 39.27 27.87 -8.35
C SER A 2 38.98 26.69 -9.30
N THR A 3 39.92 26.53 -10.21
CA THR A 3 39.94 25.56 -11.29
C THR A 3 40.36 24.21 -10.78
N TYR A 4 39.50 23.19 -10.92
CA TYR A 4 39.86 21.80 -10.67
C TYR A 4 40.34 21.16 -11.98
N ARG A 5 41.66 20.85 -12.07
CA ARG A 5 42.24 20.03 -13.14
C ARG A 5 42.14 18.57 -12.75
N GLY A 6 41.50 17.74 -13.58
CA GLY A 6 41.49 16.31 -13.47
C GLY A 6 42.81 15.67 -13.99
N PRO A 7 43.21 14.50 -13.52
CA PRO A 7 44.43 13.83 -13.97
C PRO A 7 44.23 12.99 -15.24
N ASN A 8 45.30 12.90 -16.01
CA ASN A 8 45.50 12.29 -17.30
C ASN A 8 44.97 10.86 -17.45
N ALA A 9 44.33 10.64 -18.58
CA ALA A 9 44.05 9.31 -19.12
C ALA A 9 45.37 8.67 -19.60
N GLN A 10 45.74 7.56 -19.00
CA GLN A 10 46.67 6.59 -19.58
C GLN A 10 45.89 5.48 -20.27
N THR A 11 46.11 5.40 -21.58
CA THR A 11 45.71 4.29 -22.47
C THR A 11 46.15 2.96 -21.90
N ARG A 12 45.18 2.04 -21.65
CA ARG A 12 45.43 0.60 -21.58
C ARG A 12 44.53 -0.08 -22.58
N GLY A 13 45.15 -1.02 -23.28
CA GLY A 13 44.82 -1.70 -24.47
C GLY A 13 43.42 -2.29 -24.61
N ASP A 14 43.01 -2.32 -25.86
CA ASP A 14 41.92 -3.12 -26.41
C ASP A 14 42.16 -4.60 -26.12
N GLU A 15 41.42 -5.15 -25.15
CA GLU A 15 41.20 -6.59 -25.07
C GLU A 15 39.71 -6.84 -24.83
N ASP A 16 39.09 -7.38 -25.89
CA ASP A 16 37.92 -8.26 -25.94
C ASP A 16 36.76 -7.97 -24.93
N ILE A 17 35.95 -6.99 -25.24
CA ILE A 17 34.52 -7.11 -25.00
C ILE A 17 33.87 -7.42 -26.34
N ALA A 18 34.05 -8.65 -26.79
CA ALA A 18 33.15 -9.26 -27.76
C ALA A 18 31.80 -9.45 -27.06
N GLY A 19 31.10 -8.31 -26.80
CA GLY A 19 29.72 -8.27 -26.43
C GLY A 19 28.94 -8.98 -27.51
N LYS A 20 28.45 -10.19 -27.21
CA LYS A 20 27.52 -10.96 -28.01
C LYS A 20 26.53 -9.98 -28.63
N LYS A 21 26.54 -9.90 -29.96
CA LYS A 21 25.45 -9.30 -30.74
C LYS A 21 24.14 -9.93 -30.28
N ILE A 22 23.36 -9.21 -29.51
CA ILE A 22 22.09 -9.70 -28.97
C ILE A 22 21.04 -9.83 -30.07
N LEU A 23 21.24 -9.20 -31.22
CA LEU A 23 20.36 -9.35 -32.40
C LEU A 23 21.22 -9.23 -33.66
N THR A 24 21.26 -10.26 -34.45
CA THR A 24 21.80 -10.20 -35.82
C THR A 24 20.67 -9.82 -36.78
N SER A 25 21.05 -9.24 -37.93
CA SER A 25 20.13 -8.87 -39.03
C SER A 25 19.25 -10.04 -39.54
N GLU A 26 19.57 -11.26 -39.17
CA GLU A 26 18.76 -12.46 -39.46
C GLU A 26 17.46 -12.53 -38.62
N ASN A 27 17.39 -11.84 -37.47
CA ASN A 27 16.19 -11.79 -36.64
C ASN A 27 15.15 -10.76 -37.11
N GLU A 28 15.53 -9.79 -37.91
CA GLU A 28 14.57 -8.82 -38.50
C GLU A 28 13.70 -9.42 -39.61
N GLY A 29 14.16 -10.50 -40.26
CA GLY A 29 13.39 -11.24 -41.25
C GLY A 29 12.33 -12.18 -40.67
N MET A 30 12.43 -12.55 -39.38
CA MET A 30 11.53 -13.50 -38.72
C MET A 30 10.18 -12.90 -38.30
N LEU A 31 10.02 -11.60 -38.33
CA LEU A 31 8.79 -10.91 -37.88
C LEU A 31 7.71 -10.81 -38.98
N LYS A 32 7.84 -11.47 -40.12
CA LYS A 32 6.95 -11.22 -41.29
C LYS A 32 6.13 -12.41 -41.84
N ASN A 33 6.03 -13.56 -41.17
CA ASN A 33 5.17 -14.67 -41.62
C ASN A 33 4.15 -15.08 -40.52
N SER A 34 2.92 -14.63 -40.64
CA SER A 34 2.01 -14.39 -39.50
C SER A 34 1.18 -15.57 -38.95
N ASN A 35 1.15 -16.78 -39.47
CA ASN A 35 0.29 -17.85 -38.97
C ASN A 35 1.00 -19.14 -38.50
N LEU A 36 2.07 -19.55 -39.14
CA LEU A 36 2.91 -20.68 -38.68
C LEU A 36 3.84 -20.26 -37.54
N ASP A 37 4.23 -18.98 -37.52
CA ASP A 37 5.07 -18.40 -36.50
C ASP A 37 4.32 -18.17 -35.20
N ASP A 38 3.03 -17.86 -35.25
CA ASP A 38 2.17 -17.67 -34.04
C ASP A 38 2.02 -18.99 -33.26
N ALA A 39 1.76 -20.12 -33.93
CA ALA A 39 1.67 -21.43 -33.27
C ALA A 39 3.02 -21.89 -32.67
N LYS A 40 4.12 -21.58 -33.35
CA LYS A 40 5.46 -21.86 -32.82
C LYS A 40 5.79 -20.97 -31.64
N ALA A 41 5.44 -19.68 -31.69
CA ALA A 41 5.61 -18.73 -30.58
C ALA A 41 4.82 -19.17 -29.35
N GLU A 42 3.56 -19.59 -29.51
CA GLU A 42 2.71 -20.09 -28.41
C GLU A 42 3.26 -21.41 -27.84
N GLY A 43 3.75 -22.31 -28.67
CA GLY A 43 4.44 -23.52 -28.21
C GLY A 43 5.69 -23.20 -27.38
N LEU A 44 6.47 -22.20 -27.77
CA LEU A 44 7.65 -21.75 -27.04
C LEU A 44 7.23 -21.07 -25.71
N ARG A 45 6.20 -20.23 -25.74
CA ARG A 45 5.62 -19.60 -24.55
C ARG A 45 5.21 -20.65 -23.51
N THR A 46 4.47 -21.66 -23.92
CA THR A 46 4.04 -22.77 -23.06
C THR A 46 5.23 -23.48 -22.42
N ARG A 47 6.28 -23.77 -23.21
CA ARG A 47 7.51 -24.42 -22.71
C ARG A 47 8.28 -23.52 -21.73
N ILE A 48 8.40 -22.22 -22.00
CA ILE A 48 9.04 -21.26 -21.10
C ILE A 48 8.31 -21.23 -19.76
N LEU A 49 6.98 -21.11 -19.76
CA LEU A 49 6.20 -21.09 -18.53
C LEU A 49 6.28 -22.42 -17.76
N GLY A 50 6.34 -23.55 -18.45
CA GLY A 50 6.61 -24.86 -17.84
C GLY A 50 7.96 -24.89 -17.11
N LEU A 51 9.03 -24.42 -17.76
CA LEU A 51 10.37 -24.33 -17.15
C LEU A 51 10.40 -23.34 -15.96
N VAL A 52 9.64 -22.25 -16.02
CA VAL A 52 9.49 -21.32 -14.89
C VAL A 52 8.84 -21.99 -13.70
N ALA A 53 7.79 -22.79 -13.92
CA ALA A 53 7.11 -23.55 -12.85
C ALA A 53 8.04 -24.60 -12.23
N GLU A 54 8.81 -25.33 -13.05
CA GLU A 54 9.83 -26.28 -12.57
C GLU A 54 10.93 -25.59 -11.75
N TYR A 55 11.43 -24.46 -12.24
CA TYR A 55 12.40 -23.65 -11.51
C TYR A 55 11.85 -23.17 -10.17
N ALA A 56 10.60 -22.67 -10.14
CA ALA A 56 9.96 -22.20 -8.92
C ALA A 56 9.88 -23.30 -7.85
N ALA A 57 9.47 -24.50 -8.25
CA ALA A 57 9.40 -25.67 -7.35
C ALA A 57 10.79 -26.05 -6.81
N ALA A 58 11.82 -26.00 -7.63
CA ALA A 58 13.19 -26.35 -7.23
C ALA A 58 13.86 -25.28 -6.35
N ALA A 59 13.66 -23.99 -6.66
CA ALA A 59 14.40 -22.89 -6.04
C ALA A 59 13.74 -22.32 -4.77
N HIS A 60 12.40 -22.41 -4.65
CA HIS A 60 11.61 -21.74 -3.62
C HIS A 60 10.85 -22.68 -2.69
N GLY A 61 11.33 -23.92 -2.53
CA GLY A 61 10.76 -24.88 -1.57
C GLY A 61 10.84 -24.39 -0.11
N PRO A 62 10.01 -24.97 0.78
CA PRO A 62 9.97 -24.60 2.19
C PRO A 62 11.32 -24.84 2.88
N LYS A 63 11.74 -23.90 3.72
CA LYS A 63 12.97 -24.03 4.52
C LYS A 63 12.62 -24.44 5.95
N ARG A 64 13.37 -25.38 6.53
CA ARG A 64 13.20 -25.80 7.92
C ARG A 64 13.54 -24.64 8.87
N PHE A 65 12.67 -24.38 9.82
CA PHE A 65 12.93 -23.46 10.92
C PHE A 65 13.82 -24.15 11.98
N ILE A 66 14.83 -23.43 12.49
CA ILE A 66 15.72 -23.85 13.58
C ILE A 66 15.74 -22.74 14.60
N PRO A 67 15.16 -22.92 15.82
CA PRO A 67 15.12 -21.91 16.87
C PRO A 67 16.50 -21.33 17.18
N GLY A 68 16.58 -20.00 17.27
CA GLY A 68 17.83 -19.26 17.53
C GLY A 68 18.81 -19.16 16.36
N GLN A 69 18.61 -19.94 15.28
CA GLN A 69 19.47 -19.91 14.08
C GLN A 69 18.74 -19.29 12.88
N SER A 70 17.50 -19.70 12.62
CA SER A 70 16.68 -19.13 11.56
C SER A 70 16.07 -17.80 11.98
N ASN A 71 15.94 -16.86 11.04
CA ASN A 71 15.19 -15.64 11.30
C ASN A 71 13.69 -15.91 11.38
N VAL A 72 13.00 -15.27 12.32
CA VAL A 72 11.54 -15.13 12.36
C VAL A 72 11.21 -13.74 11.78
N PRO A 73 10.85 -13.61 10.51
CA PRO A 73 10.62 -12.31 9.91
C PRO A 73 9.30 -11.69 10.39
N VAL A 74 9.27 -10.36 10.47
CA VAL A 74 8.05 -9.63 10.86
C VAL A 74 7.04 -9.57 9.73
N SER A 75 7.50 -9.59 8.49
CA SER A 75 6.71 -9.58 7.26
C SER A 75 7.53 -10.14 6.12
N GLY A 76 6.88 -10.46 5.01
CA GLY A 76 7.57 -10.92 3.80
C GLY A 76 6.59 -11.33 2.73
N LYS A 77 7.08 -11.42 1.51
CA LYS A 77 6.31 -11.93 0.38
C LYS A 77 6.07 -13.44 0.51
N VAL A 78 4.86 -13.86 0.19
CA VAL A 78 4.52 -15.27 0.00
C VAL A 78 4.01 -15.42 -1.44
N PHE A 79 4.59 -16.35 -2.17
CA PHE A 79 4.33 -16.52 -3.60
C PHE A 79 4.54 -17.99 -4.00
N ASP A 80 4.05 -18.37 -5.16
CA ASP A 80 4.25 -19.68 -5.74
C ASP A 80 4.62 -19.60 -7.24
N ALA A 81 4.56 -20.73 -7.93
CA ALA A 81 4.89 -20.82 -9.35
C ALA A 81 3.95 -19.98 -10.23
N SER A 82 2.68 -19.81 -9.83
CA SER A 82 1.71 -19.02 -10.59
C SER A 82 2.12 -17.56 -10.69
N ASP A 83 2.59 -16.97 -9.58
CA ASP A 83 3.05 -15.57 -9.54
C ASP A 83 4.22 -15.33 -10.51
N LEU A 84 5.20 -16.25 -10.53
CA LEU A 84 6.34 -16.18 -11.44
C LEU A 84 5.92 -16.40 -12.90
N CYS A 85 5.00 -17.33 -13.15
CA CYS A 85 4.49 -17.57 -14.50
C CYS A 85 3.74 -16.35 -15.07
N HIS A 86 2.92 -15.67 -14.24
CA HIS A 86 2.22 -14.45 -14.65
C HIS A 86 3.19 -13.31 -14.98
N LEU A 87 4.23 -13.11 -14.14
CA LEU A 87 5.28 -12.13 -14.40
C LEU A 87 5.99 -12.39 -15.72
N VAL A 88 6.40 -13.64 -15.96
CA VAL A 88 7.08 -14.03 -17.21
C VAL A 88 6.12 -13.91 -18.39
N ALA A 89 4.85 -14.29 -18.25
CA ALA A 89 3.85 -14.14 -19.32
C ALA A 89 3.68 -12.68 -19.75
N ALA A 90 3.60 -11.75 -18.78
CA ALA A 90 3.57 -10.31 -19.09
C ALA A 90 4.87 -9.81 -19.74
N SER A 91 6.03 -10.36 -19.31
CA SER A 91 7.32 -10.02 -19.92
C SER A 91 7.43 -10.50 -21.36
N LEU A 92 6.84 -11.65 -21.69
CA LEU A 92 6.79 -12.16 -23.06
C LEU A 92 5.85 -11.36 -23.98
N ASP A 93 4.79 -10.75 -23.43
CA ASP A 93 3.95 -9.82 -24.17
C ASP A 93 4.69 -8.52 -24.52
N PHE A 94 5.70 -8.18 -23.76
CA PHE A 94 6.53 -6.97 -23.86
C PHE A 94 5.73 -5.66 -23.95
N TRP A 95 4.54 -5.66 -23.34
CA TRP A 95 3.74 -4.47 -23.15
C TRP A 95 4.12 -3.83 -21.81
N LEU A 96 4.91 -2.75 -21.86
CA LEU A 96 5.69 -2.25 -20.70
C LEU A 96 4.94 -1.23 -19.84
N THR A 97 3.75 -0.80 -20.23
CA THR A 97 2.88 0.11 -19.45
C THR A 97 1.59 -0.63 -19.04
N ALA A 98 0.59 0.07 -18.50
CA ALA A 98 -0.71 -0.54 -18.19
C ALA A 98 -1.33 -1.22 -19.41
N GLY A 99 -1.79 -2.45 -19.29
CA GLY A 99 -2.30 -3.29 -20.35
C GLY A 99 -3.30 -4.32 -19.83
N ARG A 100 -3.37 -5.49 -20.49
CA ARG A 100 -4.41 -6.51 -20.22
C ARG A 100 -4.37 -7.09 -18.80
N PHE A 101 -3.19 -7.22 -18.21
CA PHE A 101 -3.07 -7.70 -16.83
C PHE A 101 -3.51 -6.63 -15.84
N ASN A 102 -3.24 -5.36 -16.15
CA ASN A 102 -3.73 -4.25 -15.34
C ASN A 102 -5.27 -4.18 -15.33
N ASP A 103 -5.91 -4.27 -16.52
CA ASP A 103 -7.36 -4.27 -16.64
C ASP A 103 -7.97 -5.45 -15.85
N ALA A 104 -7.39 -6.65 -15.96
CA ALA A 104 -7.84 -7.83 -15.24
C ALA A 104 -7.65 -7.69 -13.71
N PHE A 105 -6.53 -7.12 -13.27
CA PHE A 105 -6.26 -6.91 -11.85
C PHE A 105 -7.20 -5.86 -11.24
N GLU A 106 -7.43 -4.72 -11.92
CA GLU A 106 -8.40 -3.70 -11.50
C GLU A 106 -9.81 -4.29 -11.36
N SER A 107 -10.25 -5.09 -12.36
CA SER A 107 -11.54 -5.78 -12.30
C SER A 107 -11.63 -6.76 -11.12
N ARG A 108 -10.62 -7.62 -10.95
CA ARG A 108 -10.58 -8.60 -9.86
C ARG A 108 -10.57 -7.92 -8.48
N LEU A 109 -9.86 -6.82 -8.34
CA LEU A 109 -9.80 -6.04 -7.11
C LEU A 109 -11.15 -5.37 -6.81
N ALA A 110 -11.80 -4.78 -7.81
CA ALA A 110 -13.13 -4.18 -7.67
C ALA A 110 -14.17 -5.24 -7.24
N ASP A 111 -14.15 -6.41 -7.87
CA ASP A 111 -15.05 -7.53 -7.53
C ASP A 111 -14.79 -8.03 -6.09
N PHE A 112 -13.52 -8.21 -5.72
CA PHE A 112 -13.16 -8.65 -4.38
C PHE A 112 -13.62 -7.68 -3.30
N LEU A 113 -13.46 -6.37 -3.53
CA LEU A 113 -13.84 -5.31 -2.59
C LEU A 113 -15.33 -4.96 -2.65
N MET A 114 -16.05 -5.45 -3.68
CA MET A 114 -17.45 -5.09 -3.97
C MET A 114 -17.62 -3.57 -4.18
N VAL A 115 -16.70 -2.96 -4.92
CA VAL A 115 -16.73 -1.55 -5.33
C VAL A 115 -16.86 -1.44 -6.84
N LYS A 116 -17.28 -0.27 -7.35
CA LYS A 116 -17.53 -0.06 -8.78
C LYS A 116 -16.26 0.22 -9.58
N HIS A 117 -15.28 0.90 -8.97
CA HIS A 117 -14.08 1.35 -9.65
C HIS A 117 -12.84 1.07 -8.81
N ALA A 118 -11.83 0.47 -9.43
CA ALA A 118 -10.50 0.31 -8.88
C ALA A 118 -9.49 0.82 -9.93
N LEU A 119 -8.57 1.65 -9.50
CA LEU A 119 -7.51 2.23 -10.32
C LEU A 119 -6.17 1.88 -9.69
N THR A 120 -5.38 1.09 -10.39
CA THR A 120 -4.03 0.74 -9.92
C THR A 120 -3.06 1.90 -10.09
N VAL A 121 -2.14 1.99 -9.15
CA VAL A 121 -1.05 2.97 -9.13
C VAL A 121 0.28 2.30 -8.72
N ASN A 122 1.39 3.00 -8.90
CA ASN A 122 2.73 2.45 -8.69
C ASN A 122 3.15 2.28 -7.21
N SER A 123 2.34 2.73 -6.25
CA SER A 123 2.55 2.48 -4.81
C SER A 123 1.31 2.87 -3.99
N GLY A 124 1.18 2.37 -2.75
CA GLY A 124 0.16 2.84 -1.80
C GLY A 124 0.32 4.32 -1.47
N SER A 125 1.56 4.83 -1.41
CA SER A 125 1.82 6.26 -1.23
C SER A 125 1.26 7.10 -2.37
N SER A 126 1.37 6.63 -3.60
CA SER A 126 0.76 7.26 -4.77
C SER A 126 -0.76 7.17 -4.75
N ALA A 127 -1.33 6.10 -4.19
CA ALA A 127 -2.77 5.98 -4.00
C ALA A 127 -3.29 7.07 -3.04
N ASN A 128 -2.62 7.27 -1.91
CA ASN A 128 -2.95 8.34 -0.96
C ASN A 128 -2.80 9.73 -1.57
N LEU A 129 -1.70 9.96 -2.33
CA LEU A 129 -1.51 11.22 -3.04
C LEU A 129 -2.64 11.47 -4.04
N LEU A 130 -2.98 10.47 -4.84
CA LEU A 130 -4.04 10.56 -5.84
C LEU A 130 -5.40 10.83 -5.18
N ALA A 131 -5.73 10.13 -4.08
CA ALA A 131 -6.98 10.28 -3.36
C ALA A 131 -7.16 11.71 -2.82
N ILE A 132 -6.14 12.27 -2.15
CA ILE A 132 -6.19 13.64 -1.64
C ILE A 132 -6.22 14.66 -2.79
N SER A 133 -5.41 14.46 -3.82
CA SER A 133 -5.39 15.38 -4.96
C SER A 133 -6.73 15.41 -5.70
N ALA A 134 -7.42 14.27 -5.81
CA ALA A 134 -8.75 14.20 -6.41
C ALA A 134 -9.76 15.09 -5.71
N LEU A 135 -9.69 15.23 -4.39
CA LEU A 135 -10.58 16.13 -3.63
C LEU A 135 -10.35 17.62 -3.92
N THR A 136 -9.20 17.99 -4.50
CA THR A 136 -8.91 19.38 -4.89
C THR A 136 -9.31 19.71 -6.32
N SER A 137 -9.89 18.74 -7.05
CA SER A 137 -10.26 18.92 -8.44
C SER A 137 -11.35 19.99 -8.63
N PRO A 138 -11.17 20.96 -9.54
CA PRO A 138 -12.22 21.93 -9.89
C PRO A 138 -13.53 21.29 -10.36
N GLU A 139 -13.51 20.04 -10.84
CA GLU A 139 -14.70 19.31 -11.28
C GLU A 139 -15.69 19.04 -10.14
N LEU A 140 -15.23 19.05 -8.87
CA LEU A 140 -16.09 18.97 -7.70
C LEU A 140 -16.81 20.28 -7.37
N GLY A 141 -16.53 21.36 -8.11
CA GLY A 141 -17.20 22.64 -7.99
C GLY A 141 -17.02 23.27 -6.60
N LYS A 142 -18.13 23.48 -5.89
CA LYS A 142 -18.14 24.09 -4.55
C LYS A 142 -17.56 23.15 -3.47
N ASP A 143 -17.58 21.85 -3.71
CA ASP A 143 -17.15 20.82 -2.77
C ASP A 143 -15.64 20.51 -2.89
N ALA A 144 -14.97 21.06 -3.92
CA ALA A 144 -13.52 20.95 -4.07
C ALA A 144 -12.78 21.57 -2.87
N LEU A 145 -11.84 20.85 -2.30
CA LEU A 145 -10.97 21.33 -1.24
C LEU A 145 -10.02 22.41 -1.79
N ARG A 146 -9.77 23.41 -0.96
CA ARG A 146 -8.91 24.57 -1.30
C ARG A 146 -7.75 24.68 -0.31
N PRO A 147 -6.64 25.33 -0.71
CA PRO A 147 -5.55 25.58 0.21
C PRO A 147 -6.01 26.22 1.53
N GLY A 148 -5.60 25.64 2.65
CA GLY A 148 -5.99 26.04 3.99
C GLY A 148 -7.24 25.33 4.56
N ASP A 149 -7.97 24.53 3.76
CA ASP A 149 -9.01 23.65 4.27
C ASP A 149 -8.41 22.58 5.17
N GLU A 150 -9.14 22.20 6.22
CA GLU A 150 -8.69 21.29 7.24
C GLU A 150 -9.07 19.84 6.90
N VAL A 151 -8.08 18.93 7.08
CA VAL A 151 -8.26 17.48 6.93
C VAL A 151 -7.89 16.81 8.26
N ILE A 152 -8.86 16.15 8.91
CA ILE A 152 -8.64 15.44 10.16
C ILE A 152 -7.90 14.12 9.89
N THR A 153 -6.86 13.86 10.68
CA THR A 153 -6.05 12.64 10.58
C THR A 153 -5.40 12.31 11.93
N VAL A 154 -4.53 11.28 11.96
CA VAL A 154 -3.79 10.87 13.17
C VAL A 154 -2.28 11.02 12.99
N ALA A 155 -1.58 11.33 14.08
CA ALA A 155 -0.11 11.39 14.07
C ALA A 155 0.55 10.03 14.34
N ALA A 156 -0.17 9.07 14.92
CA ALA A 156 0.27 7.68 15.09
C ALA A 156 0.03 6.89 13.81
N GLY A 157 0.76 7.22 12.73
CA GLY A 157 0.48 6.66 11.41
C GLY A 157 1.71 6.63 10.49
N PHE A 158 1.47 6.26 9.25
CA PHE A 158 2.50 6.26 8.22
C PHE A 158 2.58 7.66 7.56
N PRO A 159 3.78 8.16 7.24
CA PRO A 159 3.94 9.50 6.70
C PRO A 159 3.09 9.80 5.46
N THR A 160 2.93 8.83 4.56
CA THR A 160 2.24 9.04 3.28
C THR A 160 0.72 9.01 3.37
N THR A 161 0.14 8.70 4.52
CA THR A 161 -1.28 8.99 4.83
C THR A 161 -1.49 10.49 5.05
N VAL A 162 -0.48 11.20 5.59
CA VAL A 162 -0.55 12.61 6.01
C VAL A 162 0.08 13.57 4.99
N ASN A 163 1.26 13.21 4.44
CA ASN A 163 2.03 14.10 3.57
C ASN A 163 1.23 14.69 2.39
N PRO A 164 0.34 13.92 1.70
CA PRO A 164 -0.48 14.45 0.62
C PRO A 164 -1.38 15.62 1.01
N ILE A 165 -1.82 15.70 2.27
CA ILE A 165 -2.60 16.82 2.79
C ILE A 165 -1.80 18.12 2.63
N ILE A 166 -0.56 18.11 3.11
CA ILE A 166 0.35 19.29 3.05
C ILE A 166 0.79 19.57 1.60
N GLN A 167 1.08 18.51 0.83
CA GLN A 167 1.49 18.65 -0.57
C GLN A 167 0.43 19.33 -1.45
N ASN A 168 -0.85 19.19 -1.08
CA ASN A 168 -1.97 19.87 -1.73
C ASN A 168 -2.35 21.21 -1.08
N GLY A 169 -1.51 21.73 -0.18
CA GLY A 169 -1.76 23.02 0.49
C GLY A 169 -2.85 22.99 1.55
N LEU A 170 -3.31 21.80 1.94
CA LEU A 170 -4.32 21.60 2.96
C LEU A 170 -3.70 21.59 4.36
N MET A 171 -4.51 21.75 5.39
CA MET A 171 -4.10 21.81 6.79
C MET A 171 -4.41 20.50 7.51
N PRO A 172 -3.42 19.67 7.87
CA PRO A 172 -3.67 18.49 8.67
C PRO A 172 -4.07 18.87 10.11
N VAL A 173 -5.13 18.24 10.58
CA VAL A 173 -5.65 18.38 11.95
C VAL A 173 -5.51 17.03 12.65
N PHE A 174 -4.60 16.96 13.61
CA PHE A 174 -4.29 15.73 14.30
C PHE A 174 -5.21 15.51 15.50
N VAL A 175 -5.79 14.31 15.55
CA VAL A 175 -6.52 13.79 16.71
C VAL A 175 -5.79 12.58 17.28
N ASP A 176 -6.08 12.21 18.53
CA ASP A 176 -5.48 11.04 19.14
C ASP A 176 -6.11 9.74 18.64
N VAL A 177 -5.53 8.64 19.00
CA VAL A 177 -5.99 7.28 18.70
C VAL A 177 -6.43 6.58 19.98
N ASP A 178 -7.23 5.53 19.86
CA ASP A 178 -7.65 4.70 20.98
C ASP A 178 -6.76 3.44 21.09
N VAL A 179 -6.30 3.11 22.31
CA VAL A 179 -5.57 1.89 22.63
C VAL A 179 -6.52 1.02 23.47
N PRO A 180 -6.69 -0.26 23.15
CA PRO A 180 -5.80 -1.16 22.38
C PRO A 180 -6.17 -1.39 20.91
N THR A 181 -7.08 -0.62 20.33
CA THR A 181 -7.50 -0.80 18.92
C THR A 181 -6.58 -0.09 17.93
N TYR A 182 -5.87 0.94 18.34
CA TYR A 182 -4.95 1.80 17.56
C TYR A 182 -5.63 2.59 16.43
N GLY A 183 -6.96 2.60 16.39
CA GLY A 183 -7.76 3.39 15.45
C GLY A 183 -7.93 4.85 15.88
N ILE A 184 -8.35 5.70 14.93
CA ILE A 184 -8.68 7.12 15.19
C ILE A 184 -9.77 7.25 16.24
N SER A 185 -9.62 8.17 17.20
CA SER A 185 -10.59 8.38 18.28
C SER A 185 -11.79 9.20 17.80
N VAL A 186 -12.96 8.56 17.67
CA VAL A 186 -14.22 9.20 17.24
C VAL A 186 -14.57 10.40 18.10
N SER A 187 -14.35 10.31 19.41
CA SER A 187 -14.64 11.40 20.34
C SER A 187 -13.77 12.64 20.09
N GLN A 188 -12.54 12.43 19.64
CA GLN A 188 -11.60 13.49 19.29
C GLN A 188 -11.91 14.07 17.91
N VAL A 189 -12.28 13.23 16.93
CA VAL A 189 -12.74 13.68 15.61
C VAL A 189 -13.88 14.68 15.76
N LYS A 190 -14.90 14.34 16.56
CA LYS A 190 -16.04 15.23 16.80
C LYS A 190 -15.65 16.60 17.38
N LYS A 191 -14.64 16.67 18.25
CA LYS A 191 -14.13 17.91 18.83
C LYS A 191 -13.29 18.73 17.87
N ALA A 192 -12.61 18.07 16.93
CA ALA A 192 -11.69 18.69 16.01
C ALA A 192 -12.37 19.44 14.85
N ILE A 193 -13.68 19.22 14.64
CA ILE A 193 -14.43 19.81 13.52
C ILE A 193 -14.53 21.33 13.67
N THR A 194 -14.25 22.05 12.59
CA THR A 194 -14.44 23.49 12.43
C THR A 194 -15.15 23.76 11.09
N PRO A 195 -15.59 24.99 10.82
CA PRO A 195 -16.14 25.34 9.50
C PRO A 195 -15.16 25.13 8.32
N ARG A 196 -13.86 25.02 8.59
CA ARG A 196 -12.82 24.73 7.59
C ARG A 196 -12.56 23.24 7.39
N THR A 197 -13.09 22.38 8.22
CA THR A 197 -12.92 20.93 8.06
C THR A 197 -13.71 20.48 6.84
N LYS A 198 -13.03 19.75 5.92
CA LYS A 198 -13.59 19.27 4.65
C LYS A 198 -13.42 17.78 4.43
N ALA A 199 -12.49 17.14 5.13
CA ALA A 199 -12.25 15.70 4.97
C ALA A 199 -11.72 15.06 6.26
N ILE A 200 -11.89 13.73 6.32
CA ILE A 200 -11.25 12.85 7.28
C ILE A 200 -10.42 11.83 6.50
N VAL A 201 -9.17 11.63 6.89
CA VAL A 201 -8.28 10.60 6.33
C VAL A 201 -7.76 9.74 7.47
N ALA A 202 -8.15 8.48 7.50
CA ALA A 202 -7.80 7.56 8.58
C ALA A 202 -7.37 6.19 8.05
N ALA A 203 -6.32 5.63 8.67
CA ALA A 203 -5.85 4.29 8.36
C ALA A 203 -6.51 3.23 9.25
N HIS A 204 -6.75 2.06 8.68
CA HIS A 204 -7.08 0.83 9.42
C HIS A 204 -5.78 0.21 9.93
N THR A 205 -5.31 0.72 11.06
CA THR A 205 -3.96 0.46 11.60
C THR A 205 -3.69 -1.03 11.81
N LEU A 206 -2.63 -1.53 11.17
CA LEU A 206 -2.22 -2.94 11.22
C LEU A 206 -3.33 -3.94 10.87
N GLY A 207 -4.28 -3.52 10.04
CA GLY A 207 -5.38 -4.36 9.57
C GLY A 207 -6.64 -4.29 10.43
N ASN A 208 -6.62 -3.59 11.56
CA ASN A 208 -7.78 -3.40 12.43
C ASN A 208 -8.64 -2.22 11.96
N PRO A 209 -9.87 -2.43 11.51
CA PRO A 209 -10.76 -1.33 11.16
C PRO A 209 -10.95 -0.37 12.34
N PHE A 210 -10.88 0.93 12.11
CA PHE A 210 -11.34 1.90 13.12
C PHE A 210 -12.86 1.81 13.30
N ASP A 211 -13.43 2.51 14.29
CA ASP A 211 -14.89 2.62 14.44
C ASP A 211 -15.49 3.37 13.24
N ILE A 212 -15.82 2.59 12.19
CA ILE A 212 -16.30 3.10 10.92
C ILE A 212 -17.66 3.76 11.08
N ASP A 213 -18.57 3.18 11.85
CA ASP A 213 -19.91 3.74 12.08
C ASP A 213 -19.83 5.14 12.72
N GLY A 214 -18.92 5.28 13.71
CA GLY A 214 -18.71 6.54 14.39
C GLY A 214 -18.13 7.61 13.47
N VAL A 215 -17.13 7.25 12.64
CA VAL A 215 -16.47 8.19 11.72
C VAL A 215 -17.38 8.53 10.54
N CYS A 216 -18.05 7.56 9.90
CA CYS A 216 -18.99 7.79 8.81
C CYS A 216 -20.13 8.72 9.23
N ARG A 217 -20.74 8.48 10.39
CA ARG A 217 -21.80 9.37 10.91
C ARG A 217 -21.32 10.81 11.07
N ILE A 218 -20.10 11.00 11.59
CA ILE A 218 -19.53 12.36 11.73
C ILE A 218 -19.29 12.99 10.36
N ALA A 219 -18.79 12.22 9.41
CA ALA A 219 -18.55 12.70 8.04
C ALA A 219 -19.88 13.11 7.37
N GLU A 220 -20.91 12.27 7.45
CA GLU A 220 -22.25 12.54 6.94
C GLU A 220 -22.91 13.77 7.59
N ASP A 221 -22.89 13.86 8.95
CA ASP A 221 -23.50 14.96 9.71
C ASP A 221 -22.86 16.33 9.39
N ASN A 222 -21.64 16.36 8.83
CA ASN A 222 -20.86 17.57 8.58
C ASN A 222 -20.46 17.79 7.12
N ASP A 223 -21.01 17.01 6.17
CA ASP A 223 -20.70 17.07 4.75
C ASP A 223 -19.17 16.96 4.47
N LEU A 224 -18.49 16.00 5.13
CA LEU A 224 -17.04 15.77 5.00
C LEU A 224 -16.77 14.58 4.09
N PHE A 225 -15.75 14.69 3.24
CA PHE A 225 -15.20 13.52 2.55
C PHE A 225 -14.51 12.58 3.53
N LEU A 226 -14.64 11.28 3.29
CA LEU A 226 -13.93 10.23 4.03
C LEU A 226 -12.99 9.46 3.10
N ILE A 227 -11.69 9.46 3.42
CA ILE A 227 -10.69 8.59 2.79
C ILE A 227 -10.29 7.50 3.78
N GLU A 228 -10.48 6.24 3.39
CA GLU A 228 -9.99 5.06 4.11
C GLU A 228 -8.58 4.70 3.59
N ASP A 229 -7.55 4.79 4.42
CA ASP A 229 -6.25 4.19 4.10
C ASP A 229 -6.29 2.71 4.53
N CYS A 230 -6.53 1.83 3.56
CA CYS A 230 -6.63 0.39 3.73
C CYS A 230 -5.32 -0.35 3.38
N CYS A 231 -4.17 0.33 3.32
CA CYS A 231 -2.90 -0.29 2.93
C CYS A 231 -2.59 -1.53 3.77
N ASP A 232 -2.92 -1.52 5.06
CA ASP A 232 -2.71 -2.63 5.98
C ASP A 232 -3.93 -3.55 6.15
N ALA A 233 -5.04 -3.33 5.44
CA ALA A 233 -6.33 -3.91 5.82
C ALA A 233 -7.06 -4.64 4.68
N LEU A 234 -6.36 -5.00 3.60
CA LEU A 234 -6.99 -5.73 2.50
C LEU A 234 -7.64 -7.03 3.00
N GLY A 235 -8.95 -7.12 2.82
CA GLY A 235 -9.76 -8.26 3.24
C GLY A 235 -10.32 -8.19 4.66
N SER A 236 -9.98 -7.17 5.46
CA SER A 236 -10.68 -6.88 6.72
C SER A 236 -12.13 -6.52 6.46
N THR A 237 -13.02 -6.86 7.41
CA THR A 237 -14.44 -6.51 7.31
C THR A 237 -14.92 -5.78 8.56
N TYR A 238 -15.96 -4.97 8.36
CA TYR A 238 -16.68 -4.31 9.42
C TYR A 238 -18.19 -4.52 9.19
N HIS A 239 -18.87 -5.13 10.16
CA HIS A 239 -20.25 -5.64 10.01
C HIS A 239 -20.46 -6.51 8.74
N GLY A 240 -19.45 -7.32 8.40
CA GLY A 240 -19.48 -8.21 7.23
C GLY A 240 -19.18 -7.53 5.88
N LYS A 241 -19.11 -6.19 5.81
CA LYS A 241 -18.73 -5.45 4.61
C LYS A 241 -17.22 -5.20 4.61
N LYS A 242 -16.55 -5.35 3.46
CA LYS A 242 -15.10 -5.14 3.35
C LYS A 242 -14.74 -3.66 3.58
N VAL A 243 -13.67 -3.42 4.33
CA VAL A 243 -13.08 -2.07 4.42
C VAL A 243 -12.57 -1.64 3.04
N GLY A 244 -12.62 -0.34 2.80
CA GLY A 244 -12.37 0.21 1.48
C GLY A 244 -13.64 0.40 0.64
N ALA A 245 -14.81 0.07 1.19
CA ALA A 245 -16.11 0.29 0.54
C ALA A 245 -17.03 1.24 1.33
N PHE A 246 -16.53 1.89 2.39
CA PHE A 246 -17.31 2.78 3.25
C PHE A 246 -17.11 4.25 2.91
N GLY A 247 -15.86 4.68 2.69
CA GLY A 247 -15.52 6.07 2.37
C GLY A 247 -15.79 6.45 0.91
N ASP A 248 -15.55 7.71 0.59
CA ASP A 248 -15.64 8.24 -0.78
C ASP A 248 -14.53 7.69 -1.68
N ILE A 249 -13.32 7.61 -1.12
CA ILE A 249 -12.14 6.99 -1.76
C ILE A 249 -11.45 6.10 -0.73
N SER A 250 -10.91 4.97 -1.19
CA SER A 250 -10.07 4.13 -0.35
C SER A 250 -8.79 3.72 -1.06
N THR A 251 -7.73 3.54 -0.30
CA THR A 251 -6.39 3.32 -0.84
C THR A 251 -5.78 2.02 -0.34
N PHE A 252 -5.01 1.36 -1.20
CA PHE A 252 -4.36 0.07 -0.92
C PHE A 252 -2.91 0.09 -1.34
N SER A 253 -2.10 -0.74 -0.69
CA SER A 253 -0.69 -0.94 -1.04
C SER A 253 -0.41 -2.42 -1.33
N PHE A 254 0.45 -2.65 -2.31
CA PHE A 254 0.93 -3.97 -2.70
C PHE A 254 2.46 -4.09 -2.59
N TYR A 255 3.08 -3.30 -1.70
CA TYR A 255 4.47 -3.47 -1.30
C TYR A 255 4.67 -4.87 -0.66
N PRO A 256 5.87 -5.50 -0.73
CA PRO A 256 6.08 -6.89 -0.31
C PRO A 256 5.65 -7.27 1.11
N ALA A 257 5.51 -6.30 2.01
CA ALA A 257 5.07 -6.55 3.37
C ALA A 257 3.55 -6.71 3.52
N HIS A 258 2.75 -6.22 2.55
CA HIS A 258 1.30 -6.19 2.65
C HIS A 258 0.63 -7.55 2.39
N HIS A 259 -0.69 -7.57 2.31
CA HIS A 259 -1.49 -8.80 2.20
C HIS A 259 -1.22 -9.57 0.91
N ILE A 260 -1.07 -8.84 -0.20
CA ILE A 260 -0.57 -9.31 -1.50
C ILE A 260 0.52 -8.36 -1.98
N THR A 261 1.30 -8.78 -2.96
CA THR A 261 2.38 -7.94 -3.47
C THR A 261 2.44 -7.91 -4.99
N THR A 262 2.82 -6.75 -5.52
CA THR A 262 3.21 -6.55 -6.92
C THR A 262 4.69 -6.16 -7.05
N GLY A 263 5.47 -6.28 -5.94
CA GLY A 263 6.79 -5.68 -5.79
C GLY A 263 6.68 -4.24 -5.34
N GLU A 264 6.33 -3.34 -6.23
CA GLU A 264 5.80 -2.01 -5.95
C GLU A 264 4.43 -1.89 -6.59
N GLY A 265 3.48 -1.24 -5.90
CA GLY A 265 2.13 -1.02 -6.40
C GLY A 265 1.15 -0.58 -5.33
N GLY A 266 -0.01 -0.14 -5.78
CA GLY A 266 -1.14 0.25 -4.94
C GLY A 266 -2.39 0.39 -5.79
N ALA A 267 -3.49 0.77 -5.15
CA ALA A 267 -4.73 1.12 -5.84
C ALA A 267 -5.51 2.19 -5.07
N ALA A 268 -6.26 3.00 -5.80
CA ALA A 268 -7.33 3.84 -5.26
C ALA A 268 -8.67 3.31 -5.78
N VAL A 269 -9.66 3.19 -4.90
CA VAL A 269 -10.97 2.65 -5.25
C VAL A 269 -12.09 3.60 -4.83
N THR A 270 -13.21 3.56 -5.54
CA THR A 270 -14.39 4.38 -5.24
C THR A 270 -15.66 3.80 -5.84
N ASN A 271 -16.80 4.16 -5.27
CA ASN A 271 -18.12 3.89 -5.85
C ASN A 271 -18.66 5.06 -6.69
N ASP A 272 -18.01 6.23 -6.63
CA ASP A 272 -18.41 7.42 -7.36
C ASP A 272 -17.71 7.50 -8.73
N LYS A 273 -18.51 7.59 -9.79
CA LYS A 273 -18.01 7.64 -11.17
C LYS A 273 -17.25 8.94 -11.49
N THR A 274 -17.64 10.06 -10.90
CA THR A 274 -16.96 11.34 -11.10
C THR A 274 -15.59 11.31 -10.45
N MET A 275 -15.53 10.80 -9.22
CA MET A 275 -14.28 10.63 -8.49
C MET A 275 -13.32 9.68 -9.23
N ALA A 276 -13.82 8.54 -9.73
CA ALA A 276 -13.03 7.61 -10.53
C ALA A 276 -12.41 8.27 -11.77
N ARG A 277 -13.20 9.08 -12.51
CA ARG A 277 -12.72 9.82 -13.69
C ARG A 277 -11.66 10.87 -13.33
N ILE A 278 -11.87 11.62 -12.24
CA ILE A 278 -10.91 12.60 -11.75
C ILE A 278 -9.58 11.89 -11.40
N MET A 279 -9.64 10.79 -10.66
CA MET A 279 -8.47 10.02 -10.30
C MET A 279 -7.76 9.43 -11.53
N GLU A 280 -8.50 8.90 -12.51
CA GLU A 280 -7.93 8.39 -13.75
C GLU A 280 -7.20 9.48 -14.52
N SER A 281 -7.82 10.65 -14.67
CA SER A 281 -7.20 11.82 -15.28
C SER A 281 -5.90 12.23 -14.55
N MET A 282 -5.95 12.41 -13.24
CA MET A 282 -4.79 12.84 -12.46
C MET A 282 -3.68 11.78 -12.43
N ARG A 283 -4.01 10.48 -12.41
CA ARG A 283 -3.07 9.38 -12.55
C ARG A 283 -2.29 9.46 -13.86
N ASP A 284 -2.96 9.94 -14.93
CA ASP A 284 -2.48 9.99 -16.30
C ASP A 284 -2.21 11.42 -16.77
N TRP A 285 -1.36 12.16 -16.05
CA TRP A 285 -0.89 13.53 -16.31
C TRP A 285 -1.94 14.64 -16.22
N GLY A 286 -3.13 14.37 -15.71
CA GLY A 286 -4.26 15.31 -15.74
C GLY A 286 -4.94 15.40 -17.11
N ARG A 287 -4.78 14.36 -17.94
CA ARG A 287 -5.32 14.30 -19.30
C ARG A 287 -6.85 14.24 -19.27
N ASP A 288 -7.47 15.01 -20.16
CA ASP A 288 -8.92 14.98 -20.34
C ASP A 288 -9.41 13.74 -21.13
N CYS A 289 -8.56 13.21 -22.01
CA CYS A 289 -8.84 12.02 -22.80
C CYS A 289 -8.80 10.74 -21.94
N HIS A 290 -9.88 9.95 -22.00
CA HIS A 290 -10.06 8.67 -21.31
C HIS A 290 -9.91 7.44 -22.23
N CYS A 291 -9.24 7.57 -23.37
CA CYS A 291 -8.92 6.42 -24.22
C CYS A 291 -7.97 5.47 -23.52
N PRO A 292 -8.29 4.15 -23.46
CA PRO A 292 -7.37 3.16 -22.91
C PRO A 292 -5.97 3.24 -23.51
N THR A 293 -4.96 2.85 -22.76
CA THR A 293 -3.56 2.84 -23.22
C THR A 293 -3.42 2.08 -24.53
N GLY A 294 -2.74 2.66 -25.52
CA GLY A 294 -2.57 2.07 -26.85
C GLY A 294 -3.76 2.22 -27.79
N LYS A 295 -4.89 2.82 -27.34
CA LYS A 295 -6.06 3.11 -28.18
C LYS A 295 -6.23 4.61 -28.39
N ASP A 296 -6.79 4.96 -29.54
CA ASP A 296 -7.05 6.35 -29.91
C ASP A 296 -8.52 6.52 -30.34
N ASN A 297 -9.05 7.72 -30.12
CA ASN A 297 -10.36 8.15 -30.61
C ASN A 297 -11.54 7.24 -30.25
N THR A 298 -11.48 6.56 -29.08
CA THR A 298 -12.60 5.72 -28.62
C THR A 298 -13.87 6.53 -28.35
N CYS A 299 -13.73 7.85 -28.10
CA CYS A 299 -14.86 8.78 -27.95
C CYS A 299 -15.48 9.22 -29.29
N GLY A 300 -14.84 8.97 -30.44
CA GLY A 300 -15.28 9.44 -31.78
C GLY A 300 -15.18 10.95 -31.97
N ARG A 301 -14.60 11.70 -31.06
CA ARG A 301 -14.60 13.18 -31.06
C ARG A 301 -13.18 13.79 -30.84
N ARG A 302 -12.13 13.05 -31.21
CA ARG A 302 -10.74 13.47 -30.98
C ARG A 302 -10.42 14.89 -31.46
N PHE A 303 -10.97 15.30 -32.60
CA PHE A 303 -10.65 16.57 -33.25
C PHE A 303 -11.88 17.47 -33.46
N SER A 304 -12.96 17.26 -32.73
CA SER A 304 -14.22 17.98 -32.95
C SER A 304 -14.79 18.62 -31.68
N MET A 305 -13.93 19.01 -30.75
CA MET A 305 -14.33 19.68 -29.52
C MET A 305 -13.67 21.03 -29.35
N GLN A 306 -14.34 21.94 -28.64
CA GLN A 306 -13.75 23.15 -28.08
C GLN A 306 -13.42 22.85 -26.62
N LEU A 307 -12.14 22.95 -26.28
CA LEU A 307 -11.63 22.60 -24.92
C LEU A 307 -10.88 23.82 -24.38
N GLY A 308 -11.51 24.53 -23.45
CA GLY A 308 -10.98 25.80 -22.92
C GLY A 308 -10.68 26.79 -24.04
N ASP A 309 -9.55 27.49 -23.95
CA ASP A 309 -9.08 28.47 -24.93
C ASP A 309 -8.21 27.85 -26.04
N LEU A 310 -8.14 26.50 -26.13
CA LEU A 310 -7.43 25.83 -27.22
C LEU A 310 -8.15 26.05 -28.55
N PRO A 311 -7.42 26.00 -29.71
CA PRO A 311 -8.09 26.08 -31.03
C PRO A 311 -9.15 24.98 -31.17
N TYR A 312 -10.30 25.30 -31.83
CA TYR A 312 -11.31 24.28 -32.14
C TYR A 312 -10.69 23.10 -32.87
N GLY A 313 -11.01 21.88 -32.42
CA GLY A 313 -10.48 20.65 -33.01
C GLY A 313 -9.05 20.34 -32.57
N TYR A 314 -8.53 20.98 -31.51
CA TYR A 314 -7.25 20.59 -30.90
C TYR A 314 -7.33 19.14 -30.46
N ASP A 315 -6.23 18.39 -30.56
CA ASP A 315 -6.20 16.98 -30.25
C ASP A 315 -6.57 16.70 -28.78
N HIS A 316 -7.75 16.08 -28.57
CA HIS A 316 -8.25 15.75 -27.25
C HIS A 316 -7.27 14.91 -26.42
N LYS A 317 -6.44 14.07 -27.06
CA LYS A 317 -5.41 13.26 -26.40
C LYS A 317 -4.31 14.11 -25.73
N TYR A 318 -4.12 15.33 -26.16
CA TYR A 318 -3.12 16.28 -25.64
C TYR A 318 -3.76 17.47 -24.93
N THR A 319 -4.98 17.32 -24.47
CA THR A 319 -5.64 18.28 -23.59
C THR A 319 -5.51 17.84 -22.14
N TYR A 320 -5.16 18.77 -21.28
CA TYR A 320 -4.95 18.52 -19.84
C TYR A 320 -5.88 19.43 -19.05
N SER A 321 -6.82 18.83 -18.32
CA SER A 321 -7.84 19.55 -17.54
C SER A 321 -7.52 19.62 -16.05
N SER A 322 -6.54 18.85 -15.59
CA SER A 322 -6.12 18.78 -14.19
C SER A 322 -4.61 18.84 -14.05
N LEU A 323 -4.13 19.27 -12.89
CA LEU A 323 -2.73 19.14 -12.50
C LEU A 323 -2.50 17.69 -12.06
N GLY A 324 -2.00 16.86 -12.96
CA GLY A 324 -1.87 15.42 -12.73
C GLY A 324 -0.44 14.92 -12.67
N TYR A 325 -0.32 13.60 -12.52
CA TYR A 325 0.91 12.85 -12.30
C TYR A 325 1.07 11.75 -13.36
N ASN A 326 2.17 11.02 -13.34
CA ASN A 326 2.25 9.71 -13.96
C ASN A 326 2.46 8.65 -12.87
N LEU A 327 1.35 8.04 -12.42
CA LEU A 327 1.35 7.09 -11.30
C LEU A 327 0.96 5.68 -11.72
N LYS A 328 0.88 5.39 -13.01
CA LYS A 328 0.51 4.06 -13.51
C LYS A 328 1.50 2.99 -13.06
N MET A 329 0.96 1.80 -12.77
CA MET A 329 1.77 0.60 -12.61
C MET A 329 2.06 -0.03 -13.98
N THR A 330 3.10 -0.85 -14.08
CA THR A 330 3.42 -1.63 -15.28
C THR A 330 2.55 -2.88 -15.36
N ASP A 331 2.33 -3.40 -16.57
CA ASP A 331 1.55 -4.63 -16.76
C ASP A 331 2.22 -5.86 -16.13
N MET A 332 3.55 -5.87 -16.03
CA MET A 332 4.31 -6.90 -15.31
C MET A 332 4.01 -6.93 -13.81
N GLN A 333 3.91 -5.75 -13.17
CA GLN A 333 3.51 -5.64 -11.77
C GLN A 333 2.05 -6.07 -11.57
N ALA A 334 1.17 -5.63 -12.46
CA ALA A 334 -0.25 -6.00 -12.44
C ALA A 334 -0.45 -7.52 -12.64
N ALA A 335 0.36 -8.17 -13.47
CA ALA A 335 0.32 -9.61 -13.66
C ALA A 335 0.63 -10.40 -12.37
N VAL A 336 1.61 -9.95 -11.60
CA VAL A 336 1.86 -10.51 -10.26
C VAL A 336 0.67 -10.26 -9.34
N GLY A 337 0.14 -9.03 -9.32
CA GLY A 337 -1.04 -8.68 -8.52
C GLY A 337 -2.25 -9.56 -8.82
N LEU A 338 -2.50 -9.81 -10.11
CA LEU A 338 -3.60 -10.69 -10.55
C LEU A 338 -3.43 -12.11 -10.01
N ALA A 339 -2.24 -12.71 -10.12
CA ALA A 339 -1.95 -14.02 -9.58
C ALA A 339 -2.10 -14.06 -8.04
N GLN A 340 -1.60 -13.05 -7.35
CA GLN A 340 -1.68 -12.91 -5.90
C GLN A 340 -3.13 -12.85 -5.39
N THR A 341 -4.08 -12.35 -6.19
CA THR A 341 -5.50 -12.33 -5.78
C THR A 341 -6.07 -13.73 -5.53
N ASP A 342 -5.55 -14.77 -6.19
CA ASP A 342 -6.00 -16.14 -5.99
C ASP A 342 -5.60 -16.71 -4.60
N HIS A 343 -4.65 -16.06 -3.93
CA HIS A 343 -4.21 -16.44 -2.59
C HIS A 343 -4.94 -15.70 -1.46
N LEU A 344 -5.74 -14.67 -1.75
CA LEU A 344 -6.30 -13.76 -0.75
C LEU A 344 -7.02 -14.49 0.39
N ASP A 345 -7.96 -15.39 0.08
CA ASP A 345 -8.72 -16.10 1.11
C ASP A 345 -7.85 -16.98 2.01
N LYS A 346 -6.81 -17.60 1.43
CA LYS A 346 -5.84 -18.39 2.19
C LYS A 346 -5.00 -17.48 3.08
N PHE A 347 -4.51 -16.36 2.56
CA PHE A 347 -3.66 -15.44 3.30
C PHE A 347 -4.41 -14.78 4.47
N MET A 348 -5.66 -14.37 4.25
CA MET A 348 -6.51 -13.82 5.31
C MET A 348 -6.74 -14.83 6.44
N ARG A 349 -7.08 -16.09 6.12
CA ARG A 349 -7.28 -17.13 7.13
C ARG A 349 -6.03 -17.39 7.96
N ILE A 350 -4.86 -17.46 7.32
CA ILE A 350 -3.59 -17.70 8.03
C ILE A 350 -3.26 -16.52 8.93
N ARG A 351 -3.40 -15.27 8.48
CA ARG A 351 -3.16 -14.07 9.29
C ARG A 351 -4.03 -14.05 10.55
N LYS A 352 -5.33 -14.38 10.41
CA LYS A 352 -6.26 -14.48 11.54
C LYS A 352 -5.85 -15.60 12.50
N SER A 353 -5.52 -16.78 11.99
CA SER A 353 -5.06 -17.91 12.80
C SER A 353 -3.78 -17.55 13.57
N ASN A 354 -2.78 -16.97 12.90
CA ASN A 354 -1.53 -16.56 13.52
C ASN A 354 -1.75 -15.51 14.61
N PHE A 355 -2.64 -14.56 14.35
CA PHE A 355 -3.01 -13.55 15.34
C PHE A 355 -3.65 -14.18 16.60
N HIS A 356 -4.61 -15.07 16.42
CA HIS A 356 -5.27 -15.76 17.54
C HIS A 356 -4.28 -16.60 18.34
N HIS A 357 -3.39 -17.34 17.68
CA HIS A 357 -2.34 -18.12 18.33
C HIS A 357 -1.45 -17.26 19.24
N LEU A 358 -0.99 -16.10 18.72
CA LEU A 358 -0.21 -15.14 19.51
C LEU A 358 -1.05 -14.53 20.64
N ARG A 359 -2.30 -14.18 20.40
CA ARG A 359 -3.19 -13.56 21.40
C ARG A 359 -3.46 -14.50 22.59
N GLU A 360 -3.70 -15.77 22.32
CA GLU A 360 -3.88 -16.81 23.33
C GLU A 360 -2.57 -17.07 24.09
N GLY A 361 -1.46 -17.30 23.36
CA GLY A 361 -0.17 -17.61 23.97
C GLY A 361 0.43 -16.48 24.83
N LEU A 362 0.08 -15.24 24.53
CA LEU A 362 0.56 -14.06 25.28
C LEU A 362 -0.44 -13.55 26.32
N SER A 363 -1.61 -14.17 26.48
CA SER A 363 -2.67 -13.70 27.40
C SER A 363 -2.20 -13.57 28.87
N GLY A 364 -1.25 -14.42 29.31
CA GLY A 364 -0.64 -14.33 30.64
C GLY A 364 0.22 -13.08 30.87
N LEU A 365 0.48 -12.24 29.85
CA LEU A 365 1.32 -11.04 29.96
C LEU A 365 0.53 -9.74 30.04
N GLU A 366 -0.77 -9.79 30.18
CA GLU A 366 -1.64 -8.60 30.19
C GLU A 366 -1.43 -7.70 31.43
N ASP A 367 -0.80 -8.18 32.48
CA ASP A 367 -0.36 -7.36 33.60
C ASP A 367 0.76 -6.38 33.23
N LYS A 368 1.62 -6.74 32.25
CA LYS A 368 2.80 -6.00 31.79
C LYS A 368 2.65 -5.36 30.41
N MET A 369 1.78 -5.90 29.58
CA MET A 369 1.60 -5.49 28.19
C MET A 369 0.12 -5.23 27.89
N ILE A 370 -0.13 -4.26 27.03
CA ILE A 370 -1.44 -4.09 26.38
C ILE A 370 -1.38 -4.86 25.08
N LEU A 371 -2.19 -5.90 24.98
CA LEU A 371 -2.34 -6.71 23.78
C LEU A 371 -3.45 -6.14 22.89
N PRO A 372 -3.38 -6.34 21.55
CA PRO A 372 -4.34 -5.77 20.63
C PRO A 372 -5.73 -6.37 20.77
N GLU A 373 -6.73 -5.53 20.53
CA GLU A 373 -8.14 -5.92 20.45
C GLU A 373 -8.73 -5.48 19.11
N ALA A 374 -9.57 -6.34 18.54
CA ALA A 374 -10.34 -5.99 17.36
C ALA A 374 -11.38 -4.91 17.70
N THR A 375 -11.57 -3.93 16.85
CA THR A 375 -12.65 -2.96 16.97
C THR A 375 -13.99 -3.69 16.96
N ARG A 376 -14.92 -3.27 17.82
CA ARG A 376 -16.24 -3.90 17.90
C ARG A 376 -16.94 -3.92 16.54
N GLY A 377 -17.43 -5.09 16.13
CA GLY A 377 -18.07 -5.29 14.82
C GLY A 377 -17.10 -5.55 13.65
N SER A 378 -15.79 -5.53 13.90
CA SER A 378 -14.79 -5.85 12.89
C SER A 378 -14.36 -7.32 12.91
N ASP A 379 -13.87 -7.78 11.75
CA ASP A 379 -13.16 -9.05 11.58
C ASP A 379 -11.87 -8.75 10.78
N PRO A 380 -10.78 -8.39 11.50
CA PRO A 380 -9.56 -7.91 10.88
C PRO A 380 -8.80 -8.98 10.11
N SER A 381 -8.29 -8.62 8.94
CA SER A 381 -7.20 -9.31 8.27
C SER A 381 -5.88 -8.69 8.75
N TRP A 382 -5.38 -9.16 9.88
CA TRP A 382 -4.27 -8.53 10.58
C TRP A 382 -2.99 -8.41 9.74
N PHE A 383 -2.40 -7.22 9.74
CA PHE A 383 -1.10 -6.98 9.14
C PHE A 383 0.05 -7.31 10.10
N GLY A 384 -0.13 -7.01 11.39
CA GLY A 384 0.82 -7.26 12.46
C GLY A 384 0.12 -7.42 13.81
N PHE A 385 0.88 -7.87 14.82
CA PHE A 385 0.44 -8.01 16.20
C PHE A 385 1.10 -6.93 17.05
N PRO A 386 0.43 -5.79 17.30
CA PRO A 386 0.99 -4.71 18.12
C PRO A 386 1.00 -5.08 19.62
N ILE A 387 2.06 -4.68 20.30
CA ILE A 387 2.26 -4.85 21.73
C ILE A 387 2.68 -3.50 22.30
N THR A 388 1.98 -3.02 23.32
CA THR A 388 2.35 -1.79 24.04
C THR A 388 2.75 -2.14 25.47
N LEU A 389 3.96 -1.75 25.87
CA LEU A 389 4.41 -1.96 27.27
C LEU A 389 3.64 -1.05 28.19
N LYS A 390 3.19 -1.59 29.34
CA LYS A 390 2.55 -0.79 30.38
C LYS A 390 3.57 0.04 31.15
N THR A 391 3.14 1.17 31.70
CA THR A 391 3.95 2.02 32.57
C THR A 391 4.41 1.22 33.80
N GLY A 392 5.69 1.33 34.15
CA GLY A 392 6.26 0.64 35.33
C GLY A 392 7.02 -0.65 34.99
N CYS A 393 7.04 -1.07 33.73
CA CYS A 393 7.95 -2.14 33.31
C CYS A 393 9.41 -1.72 33.53
N LYS A 394 10.21 -2.59 34.20
CA LYS A 394 11.64 -2.33 34.46
C LYS A 394 12.47 -2.29 33.17
N VAL A 395 12.06 -3.04 32.17
CA VAL A 395 12.69 -3.11 30.84
C VAL A 395 11.91 -2.26 29.86
N GLY A 396 12.54 -1.24 29.30
CA GLY A 396 11.92 -0.41 28.27
C GLY A 396 11.88 -1.12 26.90
N ARG A 397 10.96 -0.65 26.03
CA ARG A 397 10.75 -1.21 24.68
C ARG A 397 12.07 -1.46 23.91
N ASN A 398 12.97 -0.48 23.86
CA ASN A 398 14.19 -0.59 23.08
C ASN A 398 15.13 -1.70 23.56
N GLU A 399 15.13 -2.01 24.85
CA GLU A 399 15.90 -3.12 25.39
C GLU A 399 15.25 -4.46 25.01
N LEU A 400 13.93 -4.58 25.15
CA LEU A 400 13.18 -5.75 24.71
C LEU A 400 13.43 -6.03 23.22
N LEU A 401 13.36 -5.01 22.37
CA LEU A 401 13.60 -5.17 20.92
C LEU A 401 15.02 -5.63 20.62
N ARG A 402 16.04 -5.16 21.36
CA ARG A 402 17.42 -5.65 21.20
C ARG A 402 17.53 -7.13 21.56
N LYS A 403 16.87 -7.57 22.63
CA LYS A 403 16.85 -8.99 23.07
C LYS A 403 16.13 -9.87 22.02
N LEU A 404 14.95 -9.47 21.53
CA LEU A 404 14.23 -10.18 20.48
C LEU A 404 15.07 -10.29 19.19
N ASN A 405 15.77 -9.22 18.81
CA ASN A 405 16.65 -9.23 17.65
C ASN A 405 17.85 -10.19 17.83
N GLN A 406 18.43 -10.30 19.03
CA GLN A 406 19.46 -11.30 19.33
C GLN A 406 18.94 -12.73 19.17
N LYS A 407 17.66 -12.96 19.47
CA LYS A 407 16.95 -14.21 19.24
C LYS A 407 16.45 -14.36 17.78
N LYS A 408 16.83 -13.43 16.89
CA LYS A 408 16.45 -13.39 15.47
C LYS A 408 14.94 -13.24 15.23
N ILE A 409 14.21 -12.69 16.19
CA ILE A 409 12.81 -12.34 16.08
C ILE A 409 12.71 -10.90 15.54
N GLY A 410 12.17 -10.77 14.34
CA GLY A 410 11.94 -9.48 13.67
C GLY A 410 10.82 -8.68 14.34
N THR A 411 11.07 -7.39 14.55
CA THR A 411 10.09 -6.46 15.10
C THR A 411 10.05 -5.16 14.30
N ARG A 412 8.97 -4.40 14.42
CA ARG A 412 8.88 -3.03 13.88
C ARG A 412 8.22 -2.11 14.91
N LEU A 413 8.54 -0.83 14.82
CA LEU A 413 7.78 0.20 15.53
C LEU A 413 6.44 0.43 14.81
N LEU A 414 5.47 1.00 15.51
CA LEU A 414 4.21 1.37 14.88
C LEU A 414 4.45 2.61 14.02
N PHE A 415 4.86 2.39 12.78
CA PHE A 415 5.13 3.38 11.73
C PHE A 415 6.02 4.55 12.20
N GLY A 416 5.55 5.79 12.00
CA GLY A 416 6.24 7.00 12.42
C GLY A 416 6.16 7.29 13.93
N GLY A 417 5.42 6.49 14.70
CA GLY A 417 5.15 6.73 16.12
C GLY A 417 4.29 7.98 16.30
N ASN A 418 4.92 9.13 16.54
CA ASN A 418 4.27 10.44 16.53
C ASN A 418 4.88 11.31 15.42
N LEU A 419 4.18 11.50 14.32
CA LEU A 419 4.67 12.26 13.16
C LEU A 419 5.06 13.70 13.52
N LEU A 420 4.38 14.32 14.51
CA LEU A 420 4.72 15.67 14.97
C LEU A 420 6.10 15.75 15.63
N ARG A 421 6.66 14.61 16.05
CA ARG A 421 8.01 14.50 16.62
C ARG A 421 9.08 14.20 15.57
N GLN A 422 8.69 13.85 14.37
CA GLN A 422 9.63 13.54 13.29
C GLN A 422 10.37 14.81 12.83
N PRO A 423 11.67 14.72 12.50
CA PRO A 423 12.48 15.89 12.15
C PRO A 423 11.88 16.76 11.05
N TYR A 424 11.33 16.15 10.01
CA TYR A 424 10.78 16.88 8.86
C TYR A 424 9.49 17.64 9.19
N PHE A 425 8.74 17.20 10.21
CA PHE A 425 7.42 17.75 10.51
C PHE A 425 7.44 19.04 11.34
N LYS A 426 8.58 19.34 12.00
CA LYS A 426 8.70 20.45 12.96
C LYS A 426 8.34 21.82 12.40
N SER A 427 8.57 22.07 11.10
CA SER A 427 8.32 23.35 10.43
C SER A 427 7.05 23.34 9.57
N LEU A 428 6.33 22.23 9.51
CA LEU A 428 5.16 22.11 8.66
C LEU A 428 3.90 22.63 9.37
N PRO A 429 3.01 23.32 8.65
CA PRO A 429 1.77 23.82 9.22
C PRO A 429 0.87 22.65 9.64
N HIS A 430 0.30 22.75 10.83
CA HIS A 430 -0.65 21.75 11.35
C HIS A 430 -1.44 22.31 12.53
N ARG A 431 -2.52 21.63 12.90
CA ARG A 431 -3.25 21.80 14.16
C ARG A 431 -3.35 20.45 14.86
N ALA A 432 -3.34 20.45 16.19
CA ALA A 432 -3.62 19.28 17.00
C ALA A 432 -4.80 19.56 17.94
N GLU A 433 -5.71 18.61 18.05
CA GLU A 433 -6.82 18.67 19.00
C GLU A 433 -6.39 18.09 20.35
N GLY A 434 -6.22 18.98 21.31
CA GLY A 434 -5.81 18.58 22.66
C GLY A 434 -4.40 17.97 22.73
N LYS A 435 -4.23 17.07 23.72
CA LYS A 435 -2.97 16.32 23.92
C LYS A 435 -3.09 14.94 23.30
N LEU A 436 -2.14 14.58 22.43
CA LEU A 436 -2.08 13.28 21.77
C LEU A 436 -1.37 12.24 22.68
N ARG A 437 -2.00 11.88 23.79
CA ARG A 437 -1.39 11.05 24.84
C ARG A 437 -1.15 9.62 24.39
N ASN A 438 -2.14 9.00 23.74
CA ASN A 438 -2.02 7.64 23.23
C ASN A 438 -1.02 7.58 22.07
N THR A 439 -0.98 8.61 21.22
CA THR A 439 0.05 8.77 20.20
C THR A 439 1.47 8.79 20.79
N ASP A 440 1.69 9.53 21.89
CA ASP A 440 2.99 9.54 22.58
C ASP A 440 3.31 8.17 23.24
N ILE A 441 2.32 7.48 23.83
CA ILE A 441 2.47 6.11 24.34
C ILE A 441 2.89 5.17 23.20
N ILE A 442 2.20 5.23 22.07
CA ILE A 442 2.53 4.42 20.89
C ILE A 442 3.97 4.67 20.45
N MET A 443 4.40 5.91 20.35
CA MET A 443 5.76 6.26 19.93
C MET A 443 6.81 5.69 20.88
N ASN A 444 6.56 5.71 22.19
CA ASN A 444 7.55 5.32 23.20
C ASN A 444 7.55 3.82 23.50
N ASP A 445 6.36 3.21 23.57
CA ASP A 445 6.18 1.93 24.24
C ASP A 445 5.60 0.84 23.31
N THR A 446 5.19 1.16 22.07
CA THR A 446 4.60 0.19 21.15
C THR A 446 5.60 -0.33 20.11
N PHE A 447 5.49 -1.61 19.81
CA PHE A 447 6.12 -2.30 18.69
C PHE A 447 5.17 -3.39 18.18
N TRP A 448 5.47 -4.01 17.05
CA TRP A 448 4.69 -5.13 16.56
C TRP A 448 5.57 -6.26 16.01
N ILE A 449 5.01 -7.47 16.06
CA ILE A 449 5.57 -8.71 15.54
C ILE A 449 4.70 -9.24 14.39
N GLY A 450 5.26 -10.16 13.61
CA GLY A 450 4.60 -10.65 12.40
C GLY A 450 3.43 -11.59 12.65
N VAL A 451 2.45 -11.55 11.73
CA VAL A 451 1.35 -12.53 11.61
C VAL A 451 1.18 -12.99 10.17
N PHE A 452 2.11 -12.66 9.26
CA PHE A 452 1.98 -12.92 7.82
C PHE A 452 2.01 -14.41 7.48
N PRO A 453 1.50 -14.82 6.30
CA PRO A 453 1.29 -16.23 5.95
C PRO A 453 2.57 -17.08 5.80
N GLY A 454 3.74 -16.47 5.82
CA GLY A 454 5.01 -17.19 5.79
C GLY A 454 5.53 -17.65 7.15
N LEU A 455 4.81 -17.38 8.25
CA LEU A 455 5.15 -17.86 9.58
C LEU A 455 4.59 -19.26 9.81
N THR A 456 5.39 -20.14 10.41
CA THR A 456 4.96 -21.46 10.88
C THR A 456 4.53 -21.41 12.34
N GLU A 457 3.76 -22.38 12.80
CA GLU A 457 3.37 -22.52 14.21
C GLU A 457 4.59 -22.58 15.13
N GLU A 458 5.66 -23.30 14.75
CA GLU A 458 6.92 -23.34 15.49
C GLU A 458 7.56 -21.96 15.65
N MET A 459 7.43 -21.07 14.64
CA MET A 459 7.93 -19.70 14.74
C MET A 459 7.07 -18.86 15.68
N LEU A 460 5.75 -19.07 15.70
CA LEU A 460 4.82 -18.39 16.61
C LEU A 460 5.11 -18.81 18.06
N ASP A 461 5.25 -20.11 18.32
CA ASP A 461 5.59 -20.66 19.64
C ASP A 461 6.94 -20.12 20.13
N TYR A 462 7.91 -20.02 19.22
CA TYR A 462 9.21 -19.44 19.55
C TYR A 462 9.12 -17.95 19.92
N MET A 463 8.26 -17.18 19.27
CA MET A 463 8.01 -15.78 19.65
C MET A 463 7.34 -15.70 21.03
N ILE A 464 6.33 -16.52 21.30
CA ILE A 464 5.61 -16.57 22.58
C ILE A 464 6.59 -16.91 23.70
N ALA A 465 7.36 -17.99 23.57
CA ALA A 465 8.31 -18.42 24.58
C ALA A 465 9.33 -17.33 24.95
N ASN A 466 9.88 -16.64 23.95
CA ASN A 466 10.84 -15.57 24.20
C ASN A 466 10.21 -14.34 24.83
N LEU A 467 8.99 -13.94 24.45
CA LEU A 467 8.28 -12.82 25.08
C LEU A 467 7.93 -13.15 26.54
N THR A 468 7.51 -14.39 26.83
CA THR A 468 7.21 -14.87 28.20
C THR A 468 8.48 -14.90 29.05
N GLU A 469 9.59 -15.47 28.56
CA GLU A 469 10.88 -15.50 29.27
C GLU A 469 11.36 -14.11 29.70
N TYR A 470 11.21 -13.10 28.82
CA TYR A 470 11.59 -11.74 29.14
C TYR A 470 10.64 -11.06 30.12
N SER A 471 9.38 -11.43 30.11
CA SER A 471 8.40 -10.98 31.09
C SER A 471 8.78 -11.45 32.51
N ASP A 472 9.18 -12.69 32.67
CA ASP A 472 9.47 -13.28 33.99
C ASP A 472 10.82 -12.82 34.55
N ASN A 473 11.82 -12.62 33.69
CA ASN A 473 13.21 -12.32 34.09
C ASN A 473 13.60 -10.83 33.99
N GLY A 474 12.82 -9.98 33.37
CA GLY A 474 13.21 -8.61 33.07
C GLY A 474 12.13 -7.54 33.15
N LEU A 475 10.84 -7.90 33.08
CA LEU A 475 9.73 -6.95 33.19
C LEU A 475 9.11 -6.89 34.59
N SER A 476 9.53 -7.79 35.50
CA SER A 476 9.07 -7.83 36.92
C SER A 476 9.81 -6.85 37.82
#